data_d69671b63f4a7f4a9038fc22e3191cf0
#
_entry.id   d69671b63f4a7f4a9038fc22e3191cf0
#
_cell.length_a   1.000
_cell.length_b   1.000
_cell.length_c   1.000
_cell.angle_alpha   90.00
_cell.angle_beta   90.00
_cell.angle_gamma   90.00
#
_symmetry.space_group_name_H-M   'P 1'
#
loop_
_entity.id
_entity.type
_entity.pdbx_description
1 polymer ?
#
loop_
_entity_poly.entity_id
_entity_poly.type
_entity_poly.pdbx_seq_one_letter_code
_entity_poly.pdbx_strand_id
1 'polypeptide(L)'
;MPSKSNFAVLTASLVLLSACATRPESISASFVSHEKYAGRDCAQLGMDLSNARSELQKYSSKQDTKANIDAATVFFALIPASKLSGDHAGDVAKWKGEVEAVETATIKAGCNKPNPT
;
A
#
# COMPACT_ATOMS: atom_id res chain seq x y z
N MET A 1 -23.22 7.96 -38.99
CA MET A 1 -23.74 7.61 -37.66
C MET A 1 -22.75 6.64 -37.03
N PRO A 2 -22.21 6.94 -35.84
CA PRO A 2 -21.35 5.96 -35.17
C PRO A 2 -22.18 4.74 -34.83
N SER A 3 -21.71 3.57 -35.22
CA SER A 3 -22.34 2.30 -34.96
C SER A 3 -22.45 2.05 -33.45
N LYS A 4 -23.60 1.62 -32.98
CA LYS A 4 -23.85 1.24 -31.57
C LYS A 4 -22.86 0.17 -31.09
N SER A 5 -22.22 -0.55 -31.99
CA SER A 5 -21.18 -1.55 -31.73
C SER A 5 -19.88 -0.95 -31.18
N ASN A 6 -19.48 0.25 -31.63
CA ASN A 6 -18.24 0.88 -31.18
C ASN A 6 -18.34 1.44 -29.75
N PHE A 7 -19.56 1.81 -29.32
CA PHE A 7 -19.77 2.33 -27.96
C PHE A 7 -19.71 1.20 -26.91
N ALA A 8 -20.18 0.01 -27.25
CA ALA A 8 -20.13 -1.16 -26.37
C ALA A 8 -18.70 -1.67 -26.15
N VAL A 9 -17.87 -1.61 -27.18
CA VAL A 9 -16.44 -2.01 -27.09
C VAL A 9 -15.64 -1.04 -26.24
N LEU A 10 -15.91 0.26 -26.34
CA LEU A 10 -15.21 1.29 -25.57
C LEU A 10 -15.53 1.21 -24.06
N THR A 11 -16.80 0.96 -23.71
CA THR A 11 -17.23 0.77 -22.31
C THR A 11 -16.68 -0.51 -21.70
N ALA A 12 -16.58 -1.60 -22.46
CA ALA A 12 -15.99 -2.85 -21.97
C ALA A 12 -14.48 -2.70 -21.68
N SER A 13 -13.75 -1.92 -22.49
CA SER A 13 -12.32 -1.65 -22.26
C SER A 13 -12.04 -0.83 -20.99
N LEU A 14 -12.90 0.13 -20.63
CA LEU A 14 -12.75 0.92 -19.41
C LEU A 14 -12.99 0.09 -18.14
N VAL A 15 -13.88 -0.88 -18.18
CA VAL A 15 -14.19 -1.75 -17.03
C VAL A 15 -13.02 -2.72 -16.74
N LEU A 16 -12.30 -3.15 -17.77
CA LEU A 16 -11.16 -4.06 -17.61
C LEU A 16 -9.95 -3.40 -16.95
N LEU A 17 -9.73 -2.08 -17.17
CA LEU A 17 -8.63 -1.33 -16.54
C LEU A 17 -8.81 -1.14 -15.02
N SER A 18 -10.05 -1.15 -14.51
CA SER A 18 -10.33 -1.02 -13.08
C SER A 18 -10.20 -2.32 -12.29
N ALA A 19 -9.98 -3.46 -12.96
CA ALA A 19 -9.93 -4.78 -12.35
C ALA A 19 -8.53 -5.21 -11.89
N CYS A 20 -7.45 -4.47 -12.24
CA CYS A 20 -6.08 -4.78 -11.83
C CYS A 20 -5.83 -4.40 -10.38
N ALA A 21 -4.95 -5.15 -9.70
CA ALA A 21 -4.49 -4.81 -8.36
C ALA A 21 -3.74 -3.47 -8.36
N THR A 22 -4.02 -2.63 -7.36
CA THR A 22 -3.36 -1.32 -7.19
C THR A 22 -1.91 -1.52 -6.77
N ARG A 23 -0.98 -0.78 -7.38
CA ARG A 23 0.42 -0.82 -6.98
C ARG A 23 0.65 -0.15 -5.63
N PRO A 24 1.64 -0.62 -4.85
CA PRO A 24 1.91 -0.12 -3.49
C PRO A 24 2.10 1.39 -3.43
N GLU A 25 2.79 2.00 -4.39
CA GLU A 25 3.06 3.44 -4.45
C GLU A 25 1.78 4.28 -4.60
N SER A 26 0.73 3.71 -5.18
CA SER A 26 -0.57 4.37 -5.37
C SER A 26 -1.54 4.15 -4.21
N ILE A 27 -1.18 3.31 -3.24
CA ILE A 27 -2.01 3.03 -2.07
C ILE A 27 -1.76 4.09 -1.01
N SER A 28 -2.81 4.83 -0.63
CA SER A 28 -2.74 5.80 0.46
C SER A 28 -2.60 5.11 1.81
N ALA A 29 -1.87 5.75 2.74
CA ALA A 29 -1.76 5.29 4.11
C ALA A 29 -3.12 5.34 4.82
N SER A 30 -3.43 4.33 5.62
CA SER A 30 -4.54 4.40 6.57
C SER A 30 -4.14 5.25 7.76
N PHE A 31 -5.08 6.03 8.29
CA PHE A 31 -4.81 6.80 9.48
C PHE A 31 -4.50 5.88 10.67
N VAL A 32 -3.35 6.11 11.31
CA VAL A 32 -2.96 5.52 12.60
C VAL A 32 -2.52 6.65 13.53
N SER A 33 -3.12 6.72 14.72
CA SER A 33 -2.73 7.75 15.69
C SER A 33 -1.33 7.49 16.23
N HIS A 34 -0.48 8.51 16.20
CA HIS A 34 0.85 8.47 16.83
C HIS A 34 0.78 8.30 18.37
N GLU A 35 -0.36 8.60 18.98
CA GLU A 35 -0.59 8.41 20.42
C GLU A 35 -0.48 6.95 20.85
N LYS A 36 -0.69 6.01 19.93
CA LYS A 36 -0.43 4.58 20.13
C LYS A 36 1.00 4.32 20.62
N TYR A 37 1.92 5.16 20.24
CA TYR A 37 3.35 5.08 20.56
C TYR A 37 3.80 6.08 21.65
N ALA A 38 2.85 6.78 22.30
CA ALA A 38 3.15 7.69 23.38
C ALA A 38 3.81 6.96 24.57
N GLY A 39 4.77 7.60 25.21
CA GLY A 39 5.49 7.03 26.34
C GLY A 39 6.59 6.03 26.00
N ARG A 40 6.80 5.72 24.72
CA ARG A 40 7.92 4.88 24.30
C ARG A 40 9.22 5.68 24.23
N ASP A 41 10.33 5.08 24.65
CA ASP A 41 11.65 5.69 24.52
C ASP A 41 12.19 5.61 23.08
N CYS A 42 13.28 6.33 22.78
CA CYS A 42 13.82 6.39 21.43
C CYS A 42 14.31 5.03 20.90
N ALA A 43 14.82 4.15 21.77
CA ALA A 43 15.23 2.82 21.37
C ALA A 43 14.03 1.96 20.97
N GLN A 44 12.95 2.02 21.75
CA GLN A 44 11.69 1.31 21.44
C GLN A 44 11.06 1.83 20.15
N LEU A 45 11.01 3.15 19.96
CA LEU A 45 10.49 3.77 18.73
C LEU A 45 11.33 3.38 17.50
N GLY A 46 12.63 3.26 17.65
CA GLY A 46 13.53 2.77 16.59
C GLY A 46 13.21 1.32 16.18
N MET A 47 12.97 0.46 17.16
CA MET A 47 12.55 -0.93 16.88
C MET A 47 11.16 -1.00 16.24
N ASP A 48 10.20 -0.22 16.74
CA ASP A 48 8.85 -0.14 16.17
C ASP A 48 8.89 0.33 14.72
N LEU A 49 9.69 1.35 14.41
CA LEU A 49 9.86 1.86 13.05
C LEU A 49 10.48 0.83 12.12
N SER A 50 11.53 0.13 12.59
CA SER A 50 12.17 -0.94 11.82
C SER A 50 11.18 -2.07 11.51
N ASN A 51 10.40 -2.48 12.49
CA ASN A 51 9.35 -3.49 12.30
C ASN A 51 8.28 -3.03 11.32
N ALA A 52 7.75 -1.82 11.49
CA ALA A 52 6.70 -1.28 10.60
C ALA A 52 7.19 -1.18 9.14
N ARG A 53 8.43 -0.74 8.92
CA ARG A 53 9.05 -0.67 7.59
C ARG A 53 9.28 -2.05 6.98
N SER A 54 9.70 -3.03 7.77
CA SER A 54 9.86 -4.42 7.33
C SER A 54 8.54 -5.04 6.87
N GLU A 55 7.47 -4.86 7.65
CA GLU A 55 6.14 -5.34 7.28
C GLU A 55 5.60 -4.62 6.05
N LEU A 56 5.81 -3.29 5.96
CA LEU A 56 5.44 -2.52 4.76
C LEU A 56 6.13 -3.06 3.52
N GLN A 57 7.44 -3.31 3.58
CA GLN A 57 8.21 -3.87 2.46
C GLN A 57 7.68 -5.25 2.06
N LYS A 58 7.41 -6.11 3.03
CA LYS A 58 6.87 -7.46 2.81
C LYS A 58 5.53 -7.42 2.06
N TYR A 59 4.58 -6.58 2.51
CA TYR A 59 3.27 -6.48 1.87
C TYR A 59 3.32 -5.71 0.55
N SER A 60 4.19 -4.70 0.44
CA SER A 60 4.42 -4.00 -0.82
C SER A 60 4.96 -4.94 -1.90
N SER A 61 5.92 -5.80 -1.57
CA SER A 61 6.45 -6.79 -2.51
C SER A 61 5.37 -7.80 -2.94
N LYS A 62 4.52 -8.23 -2.02
CA LYS A 62 3.39 -9.11 -2.34
C LYS A 62 2.38 -8.41 -3.24
N GLN A 63 2.08 -7.14 -2.96
CA GLN A 63 1.15 -6.34 -3.76
C GLN A 63 1.70 -6.08 -5.17
N ASP A 64 2.99 -5.77 -5.32
CA ASP A 64 3.64 -5.63 -6.62
C ASP A 64 3.59 -6.92 -7.43
N THR A 65 3.86 -8.06 -6.79
CA THR A 65 3.74 -9.37 -7.43
C THR A 65 2.33 -9.62 -7.92
N LYS A 66 1.32 -9.31 -7.11
CA LYS A 66 -0.09 -9.44 -7.49
C LYS A 66 -0.44 -8.52 -8.67
N ALA A 67 -0.03 -7.25 -8.63
CA ALA A 67 -0.27 -6.30 -9.71
C ALA A 67 0.37 -6.76 -11.03
N ASN A 68 1.57 -7.31 -10.97
CA ASN A 68 2.26 -7.84 -12.15
C ASN A 68 1.60 -9.10 -12.69
N ILE A 69 1.17 -10.01 -11.82
CA ILE A 69 0.44 -11.22 -12.21
C ILE A 69 -0.91 -10.86 -12.81
N ASP A 70 -1.65 -9.92 -12.20
CA ASP A 70 -2.93 -9.45 -12.71
C ASP A 70 -2.80 -8.87 -14.11
N ALA A 71 -1.78 -8.02 -14.35
CA ALA A 71 -1.53 -7.44 -15.66
C ALA A 71 -1.28 -8.52 -16.74
N ALA A 72 -0.47 -9.54 -16.42
CA ALA A 72 -0.22 -10.66 -17.32
C ALA A 72 -1.49 -11.52 -17.51
N THR A 73 -2.21 -11.82 -16.44
CA THR A 73 -3.41 -12.67 -16.45
C THR A 73 -4.55 -11.99 -17.22
N VAL A 74 -4.77 -10.68 -17.01
CA VAL A 74 -5.76 -9.90 -17.77
C VAL A 74 -5.44 -9.90 -19.26
N PHE A 75 -4.16 -9.81 -19.62
CA PHE A 75 -3.73 -9.86 -21.02
C PHE A 75 -4.02 -11.22 -21.67
N PHE A 76 -3.77 -12.34 -20.97
CA PHE A 76 -3.93 -13.69 -21.51
C PHE A 76 -5.30 -14.30 -21.29
N ALA A 77 -5.94 -14.07 -20.14
CA ALA A 77 -7.16 -14.77 -19.74
C ALA A 77 -8.33 -13.82 -19.34
N LEU A 78 -8.12 -12.50 -19.34
CA LEU A 78 -9.10 -11.48 -18.96
C LEU A 78 -9.63 -11.63 -17.51
N ILE A 79 -8.88 -12.31 -16.64
CA ILE A 79 -9.26 -12.52 -15.24
C ILE A 79 -8.08 -12.10 -14.34
N PRO A 80 -8.23 -11.06 -13.49
CA PRO A 80 -7.20 -10.67 -12.53
C PRO A 80 -6.96 -11.76 -11.47
N ALA A 81 -5.71 -12.19 -11.32
CA ALA A 81 -5.34 -13.22 -10.35
C ALA A 81 -5.58 -12.80 -8.89
N SER A 82 -5.51 -11.50 -8.58
CA SER A 82 -5.82 -10.95 -7.25
C SER A 82 -7.26 -11.20 -6.82
N LYS A 83 -8.20 -11.31 -7.76
CA LYS A 83 -9.59 -11.65 -7.48
C LYS A 83 -9.76 -13.11 -7.01
N LEU A 84 -8.82 -13.98 -7.38
CA LEU A 84 -8.82 -15.39 -7.01
C LEU A 84 -8.05 -15.65 -5.70
N SER A 85 -7.01 -14.86 -5.41
CA SER A 85 -6.11 -15.05 -4.27
C SER A 85 -6.07 -13.89 -3.26
N GLY A 86 -6.95 -12.89 -3.42
CA GLY A 86 -6.97 -11.65 -2.65
C GLY A 86 -5.80 -10.72 -3.01
N ASP A 87 -5.88 -9.47 -2.59
CA ASP A 87 -4.77 -8.52 -2.68
C ASP A 87 -4.36 -8.02 -1.28
N HIS A 88 -3.22 -7.34 -1.21
CA HIS A 88 -2.64 -6.83 0.03
C HIS A 88 -2.73 -5.30 0.17
N ALA A 89 -3.62 -4.65 -0.60
CA ALA A 89 -3.76 -3.19 -0.57
C ALA A 89 -4.10 -2.67 0.83
N GLY A 90 -4.97 -3.36 1.56
CA GLY A 90 -5.31 -3.03 2.96
C GLY A 90 -4.12 -3.17 3.91
N ASP A 91 -3.30 -4.20 3.73
CA ASP A 91 -2.08 -4.40 4.53
C ASP A 91 -1.05 -3.31 4.23
N VAL A 92 -0.85 -2.96 2.96
CA VAL A 92 0.04 -1.86 2.56
C VAL A 92 -0.43 -0.53 3.15
N ALA A 93 -1.72 -0.21 3.04
CA ALA A 93 -2.31 1.00 3.61
C ALA A 93 -2.11 1.07 5.13
N LYS A 94 -2.36 -0.03 5.83
CA LYS A 94 -2.14 -0.16 7.28
C LYS A 94 -0.69 0.11 7.65
N TRP A 95 0.25 -0.58 7.04
CA TRP A 95 1.66 -0.45 7.41
C TRP A 95 2.29 0.89 7.01
N LYS A 96 1.79 1.53 5.94
CA LYS A 96 2.12 2.93 5.66
C LYS A 96 1.67 3.85 6.80
N GLY A 97 0.46 3.67 7.30
CA GLY A 97 -0.06 4.42 8.45
C GLY A 97 0.74 4.18 9.73
N GLU A 98 1.15 2.94 9.99
CA GLU A 98 2.00 2.61 11.15
C GLU A 98 3.37 3.29 11.05
N VAL A 99 4.00 3.28 9.88
CA VAL A 99 5.28 4.00 9.66
C VAL A 99 5.12 5.49 9.94
N GLU A 100 4.09 6.15 9.39
CA GLU A 100 3.83 7.57 9.62
C GLU A 100 3.57 7.89 11.10
N ALA A 101 2.84 7.03 11.79
CA ALA A 101 2.53 7.20 13.22
C ALA A 101 3.78 7.08 14.09
N VAL A 102 4.64 6.09 13.85
CA VAL A 102 5.91 5.93 14.59
C VAL A 102 6.86 7.08 14.30
N GLU A 103 6.98 7.49 13.04
CA GLU A 103 7.83 8.64 12.67
C GLU A 103 7.37 9.92 13.37
N THR A 104 6.07 10.18 13.41
CA THR A 104 5.49 11.31 14.14
C THR A 104 5.78 11.22 15.63
N ALA A 105 5.61 10.06 16.24
CA ALA A 105 5.92 9.84 17.66
C ALA A 105 7.42 10.05 17.95
N THR A 106 8.29 9.60 17.06
CA THR A 106 9.74 9.78 17.15
C THR A 106 10.13 11.26 17.14
N ILE A 107 9.51 12.04 16.25
CA ILE A 107 9.72 13.50 16.18
C ILE A 107 9.21 14.18 17.46
N LYS A 108 8.01 13.84 17.92
CA LYS A 108 7.42 14.39 19.15
C LYS A 108 8.22 14.04 20.40
N ALA A 109 8.80 12.85 20.45
CA ALA A 109 9.68 12.43 21.54
C ALA A 109 11.08 13.09 21.50
N GLY A 110 11.41 13.81 20.43
CA GLY A 110 12.69 14.51 20.29
C GLY A 110 13.86 13.58 19.96
N CYS A 111 13.59 12.38 19.45
CA CYS A 111 14.63 11.37 19.16
C CYS A 111 15.55 11.75 17.99
N ASN A 112 15.12 12.65 17.11
CA ASN A 112 15.89 13.11 15.95
C ASN A 112 16.75 14.33 16.23
N LYS A 113 16.78 14.84 17.46
CA LYS A 113 17.66 15.95 17.84
C LYS A 113 19.08 15.44 18.02
N PRO A 114 20.09 16.12 17.46
CA PRO A 114 21.50 15.79 17.76
C PRO A 114 21.71 15.89 19.26
N ASN A 115 22.39 14.89 19.83
CA ASN A 115 22.69 14.85 21.23
C ASN A 115 23.53 16.09 21.57
N PRO A 116 23.11 16.97 22.52
CA PRO A 116 23.95 18.09 22.92
C PRO A 116 25.18 17.53 23.62
N THR A 117 26.29 17.62 22.92
CA THR A 117 27.63 17.38 23.51
C THR A 117 28.12 18.64 24.22
#